data_4b5b86259d8f02f792bc9c52fe513bbb
#
_entry.id   4b5b86259d8f02f792bc9c52fe513bbb
#
_cell.length_a   1.000
_cell.length_b   1.000
_cell.length_c   1.000
_cell.angle_alpha   90.00
_cell.angle_beta   90.00
_cell.angle_gamma   90.00
#
_symmetry.space_group_name_H-M   'P 1'
#
loop_
_entity.id
_entity.type
_entity.pdbx_description
1 polymer ?
#
loop_
_entity_poly.entity_id
_entity_poly.type
_entity_poly.pdbx_seq_one_letter_code
_entity_poly.pdbx_strand_id
1 'polypeptide(L)'
;MRTMSRRSITQTHERIAQLGWEPSYHEPAIRYPTRYRFPNKAKDPMKHIMREYLPMELEKDERVYGGLDAAVRADMPHKAHARWLEILKPFITITNFAEVGAGRCMSMLMSAVPNNELRNGYHVQFVDEIRHTGMQMSLARWYAKNVPDPAGWNLGPKAFTNSVLTNPGLNMLSHFMVGDPIQCAFTLQVVAETAFTNVVFVALPDVAARNGDFTLPTTYLSVQSDEARHISNGYATLLTVLQDDHNAPLIERDLQQAFWINHAFIDIFSSVVMEYFSRDRSDPESYLDKWDRWVRDDWHRAYVMKLGKLGLEIPTDIFERARERLVAGVHHRHAILAFAAWPLAHWRFDPLDERDFEWFEAKYPGWYAEYGAFWEAYRQGIDPAAGFLPLQFMNMAPPFCWTCQGLCVSEADRRHRIVPGPSANGTPDPRTRFYCSRECEWMDESNPGRYTGDRNYLDRYHAWEASEVVKDLGFVRSDGETLIGQPHLNDERRWTLTDIRRHNLHFVSPNIRVAQELGLPSGDWSR
;
A
#
# COMPACT_ATOMS: atom_id res chain seq x y z
N MET A 1 15.49 -27.27 -27.37
CA MET A 1 14.95 -27.72 -26.06
C MET A 1 13.74 -28.60 -26.31
N ARG A 2 13.73 -29.86 -25.80
CA ARG A 2 12.52 -30.68 -25.86
C ARG A 2 11.56 -30.11 -24.82
N THR A 3 10.44 -29.58 -25.24
CA THR A 3 9.33 -29.24 -24.36
C THR A 3 8.89 -30.47 -23.60
N MET A 4 8.97 -30.45 -22.27
CA MET A 4 8.42 -31.53 -21.45
C MET A 4 6.93 -31.64 -21.73
N SER A 5 6.45 -32.82 -22.07
CA SER A 5 5.02 -33.00 -22.32
C SER A 5 4.24 -32.89 -21.00
N ARG A 6 3.01 -32.35 -21.06
CA ARG A 6 2.05 -32.29 -19.93
C ARG A 6 1.97 -33.62 -19.17
N ARG A 7 2.00 -34.74 -19.90
CA ARG A 7 1.96 -36.09 -19.35
C ARG A 7 3.21 -36.45 -18.51
N SER A 8 4.40 -35.96 -18.90
CA SER A 8 5.64 -36.25 -18.16
C SER A 8 5.72 -35.47 -16.83
N ILE A 9 5.19 -34.26 -16.77
CA ILE A 9 5.13 -33.46 -15.53
C ILE A 9 4.20 -34.13 -14.52
N THR A 10 2.99 -34.53 -14.95
CA THR A 10 2.02 -35.22 -14.10
C THR A 10 2.57 -36.54 -13.57
N GLN A 11 3.20 -37.35 -14.44
CA GLN A 11 3.82 -38.62 -14.04
C GLN A 11 4.97 -38.44 -13.07
N THR A 12 5.76 -37.39 -13.20
CA THR A 12 6.86 -37.10 -12.27
C THR A 12 6.29 -36.72 -10.91
N HIS A 13 5.22 -35.92 -10.87
CA HIS A 13 4.58 -35.49 -9.63
C HIS A 13 3.93 -36.67 -8.91
N GLU A 14 3.22 -37.55 -9.64
CA GLU A 14 2.63 -38.76 -9.10
C GLU A 14 3.69 -39.74 -8.54
N ARG A 15 4.84 -39.84 -9.22
CA ARG A 15 5.98 -40.64 -8.74
C ARG A 15 6.58 -40.09 -7.46
N ILE A 16 6.78 -38.75 -7.36
CA ILE A 16 7.29 -38.12 -6.14
C ILE A 16 6.32 -38.37 -4.98
N ALA A 17 5.02 -38.22 -5.21
CA ALA A 17 4.01 -38.47 -4.21
C ALA A 17 3.96 -39.96 -3.77
N GLN A 18 4.15 -40.88 -4.72
CA GLN A 18 4.19 -42.33 -4.43
C GLN A 18 5.45 -42.76 -3.68
N LEU A 19 6.56 -42.04 -3.84
CA LEU A 19 7.79 -42.37 -3.13
C LEU A 19 7.74 -42.04 -1.64
N GLY A 20 6.67 -41.38 -1.17
CA GLY A 20 6.57 -40.96 0.24
C GLY A 20 7.77 -40.15 0.68
N TRP A 21 8.46 -39.50 -0.28
CA TRP A 21 9.65 -38.72 0.04
C TRP A 21 9.22 -37.43 0.72
N GLU A 22 9.39 -37.40 2.01
CA GLU A 22 9.29 -36.20 2.79
C GLU A 22 10.69 -35.60 2.98
N PRO A 23 10.96 -34.42 2.42
CA PRO A 23 12.21 -33.76 2.76
C PRO A 23 12.27 -33.59 4.25
N SER A 24 13.32 -34.12 4.89
CA SER A 24 13.53 -33.95 6.32
C SER A 24 13.98 -32.52 6.60
N TYR A 25 13.03 -31.65 6.81
CA TYR A 25 13.27 -30.25 7.24
C TYR A 25 13.52 -30.15 8.75
N HIS A 26 14.04 -31.21 9.35
CA HIS A 26 14.25 -31.28 10.80
C HIS A 26 15.49 -30.54 11.29
N GLU A 27 16.27 -29.97 10.39
CA GLU A 27 17.43 -29.20 10.80
C GLU A 27 17.03 -27.79 11.24
N PRO A 28 17.19 -27.45 12.54
CA PRO A 28 16.80 -26.14 13.07
C PRO A 28 17.46 -24.96 12.37
N ALA A 29 18.62 -25.16 11.77
CA ALA A 29 19.37 -24.13 11.07
C ALA A 29 18.73 -23.61 9.76
N ILE A 30 17.77 -24.36 9.20
CA ILE A 30 17.14 -24.02 7.91
C ILE A 30 15.73 -23.46 8.10
N ARG A 31 15.18 -23.52 9.31
CA ARG A 31 13.83 -23.04 9.60
C ARG A 31 13.83 -21.60 10.06
N TYR A 32 12.95 -20.81 9.50
CA TYR A 32 12.56 -19.57 10.14
C TYR A 32 11.87 -19.87 11.46
N PRO A 33 12.29 -19.24 12.57
CA PRO A 33 11.66 -19.47 13.87
C PRO A 33 10.23 -18.95 13.87
N THR A 34 9.33 -19.74 14.45
CA THR A 34 7.94 -19.33 14.71
C THR A 34 7.58 -19.61 16.15
N ARG A 35 6.79 -18.71 16.77
CA ARG A 35 6.24 -18.89 18.12
C ARG A 35 5.02 -19.81 18.13
N TYR A 36 4.46 -20.15 16.96
CA TYR A 36 3.29 -21.00 16.82
C TYR A 36 3.65 -22.47 16.94
N ARG A 37 2.73 -23.22 17.56
CA ARG A 37 2.82 -24.68 17.64
C ARG A 37 2.00 -25.31 16.54
N PHE A 38 2.57 -26.28 15.86
CA PHE A 38 1.92 -27.02 14.78
C PHE A 38 1.60 -28.46 15.21
N PRO A 39 0.37 -28.93 14.99
CA PRO A 39 0.03 -30.33 15.12
C PRO A 39 0.68 -31.16 14.01
N ASN A 40 0.75 -32.47 14.22
CA ASN A 40 1.36 -33.38 13.24
C ASN A 40 0.61 -33.46 11.90
N LYS A 41 -0.70 -33.16 11.90
CA LYS A 41 -1.52 -33.15 10.67
C LYS A 41 -2.03 -31.75 10.39
N ALA A 42 -1.85 -31.30 9.15
CA ALA A 42 -2.48 -30.12 8.65
C ALA A 42 -3.99 -30.31 8.52
N LYS A 43 -4.74 -29.25 8.74
CA LYS A 43 -6.15 -29.16 8.41
C LYS A 43 -6.29 -28.39 7.11
N ASP A 44 -6.19 -29.09 6.01
CA ASP A 44 -6.28 -28.51 4.67
C ASP A 44 -7.69 -28.64 4.13
N PRO A 45 -8.46 -27.54 4.04
CA PRO A 45 -9.79 -27.55 3.45
C PRO A 45 -9.76 -27.60 1.91
N MET A 46 -8.62 -27.35 1.29
CA MET A 46 -8.47 -27.33 -0.17
C MET A 46 -7.31 -28.20 -0.63
N LYS A 47 -7.61 -29.02 -1.64
CA LYS A 47 -6.57 -29.78 -2.35
C LYS A 47 -6.17 -29.00 -3.59
N HIS A 48 -4.92 -28.59 -3.66
CA HIS A 48 -4.36 -27.97 -4.85
C HIS A 48 -4.20 -28.98 -5.97
N ILE A 49 -4.87 -28.74 -7.10
CA ILE A 49 -4.77 -29.61 -8.27
C ILE A 49 -3.67 -29.08 -9.18
N MET A 50 -2.41 -29.41 -8.87
CA MET A 50 -1.24 -28.96 -9.63
C MET A 50 -1.29 -29.32 -11.11
N ARG A 51 -1.99 -30.39 -11.47
CA ARG A 51 -2.16 -30.80 -12.86
C ARG A 51 -2.87 -29.72 -13.70
N GLU A 52 -3.84 -29.05 -13.13
CA GLU A 52 -4.65 -28.02 -13.80
C GLU A 52 -4.04 -26.61 -13.69
N TYR A 53 -3.11 -26.41 -12.75
CA TYR A 53 -2.54 -25.11 -12.44
C TYR A 53 -1.83 -24.47 -13.64
N LEU A 54 -0.82 -25.15 -14.22
CA LEU A 54 -0.04 -24.58 -15.32
C LEU A 54 -0.87 -24.22 -16.56
N PRO A 55 -1.81 -25.08 -17.04
CA PRO A 55 -2.68 -24.69 -18.16
C PRO A 55 -3.59 -23.50 -17.85
N MET A 56 -4.09 -23.43 -16.63
CA MET A 56 -4.95 -22.34 -16.20
C MET A 56 -4.20 -21.00 -16.19
N GLU A 57 -2.99 -20.97 -15.64
CA GLU A 57 -2.18 -19.76 -15.61
C GLU A 57 -1.72 -19.32 -17.00
N LEU A 58 -1.38 -20.26 -17.88
CA LEU A 58 -1.06 -19.95 -19.27
C LEU A 58 -2.25 -19.29 -19.99
N GLU A 59 -3.46 -19.79 -19.81
CA GLU A 59 -4.67 -19.21 -20.39
C GLU A 59 -4.93 -17.78 -19.87
N LYS A 60 -4.68 -17.54 -18.58
CA LYS A 60 -4.79 -16.21 -17.98
C LYS A 60 -3.76 -15.24 -18.58
N ASP A 61 -2.52 -15.66 -18.73
CA ASP A 61 -1.46 -14.86 -19.33
C ASP A 61 -1.78 -14.48 -20.79
N GLU A 62 -2.28 -15.42 -21.57
CA GLU A 62 -2.71 -15.14 -22.95
C GLU A 62 -3.81 -14.08 -22.99
N ARG A 63 -4.76 -14.10 -22.04
CA ARG A 63 -5.82 -13.08 -21.94
C ARG A 63 -5.26 -11.71 -21.56
N VAL A 64 -4.35 -11.65 -20.59
CA VAL A 64 -3.73 -10.38 -20.15
C VAL A 64 -2.93 -9.74 -21.29
N TYR A 65 -2.00 -10.46 -21.87
CA TYR A 65 -1.16 -9.92 -22.94
C TYR A 65 -1.94 -9.62 -24.21
N GLY A 66 -2.93 -10.45 -24.56
CA GLY A 66 -3.87 -10.17 -25.66
C GLY A 66 -4.71 -8.93 -25.40
N GLY A 67 -5.12 -8.68 -24.17
CA GLY A 67 -5.82 -7.47 -23.73
C GLY A 67 -4.97 -6.21 -23.86
N LEU A 68 -3.70 -6.27 -23.46
CA LEU A 68 -2.76 -5.16 -23.64
C LEU A 68 -2.55 -4.81 -25.14
N ASP A 69 -2.42 -5.81 -26.01
CA ASP A 69 -2.31 -5.59 -27.44
C ASP A 69 -3.61 -5.01 -28.02
N ALA A 70 -4.77 -5.45 -27.55
CA ALA A 70 -6.06 -4.91 -27.95
C ALA A 70 -6.23 -3.44 -27.54
N ALA A 71 -5.74 -3.06 -26.35
CA ALA A 71 -5.77 -1.70 -25.85
C ALA A 71 -5.00 -0.73 -26.76
N VAL A 72 -3.84 -1.14 -27.29
CA VAL A 72 -3.10 -0.34 -28.28
C VAL A 72 -3.90 -0.18 -29.57
N ARG A 73 -4.48 -1.27 -30.11
CA ARG A 73 -5.31 -1.20 -31.32
C ARG A 73 -6.56 -0.33 -31.15
N ALA A 74 -7.08 -0.25 -29.93
CA ALA A 74 -8.22 0.58 -29.60
C ALA A 74 -7.84 2.05 -29.28
N ASP A 75 -6.56 2.39 -29.41
CA ASP A 75 -6.04 3.74 -29.08
C ASP A 75 -6.30 4.18 -27.64
N MET A 76 -6.30 3.22 -26.71
CA MET A 76 -6.55 3.48 -25.29
C MET A 76 -5.53 4.45 -24.67
N PRO A 77 -4.22 4.38 -24.97
CA PRO A 77 -3.24 5.29 -24.37
C PRO A 77 -3.56 6.78 -24.56
N HIS A 78 -4.23 7.13 -25.68
CA HIS A 78 -4.64 8.50 -25.97
C HIS A 78 -6.04 8.87 -25.46
N LYS A 79 -6.81 7.87 -25.03
CA LYS A 79 -8.17 8.05 -24.49
C LYS A 79 -8.23 8.05 -22.97
N ALA A 80 -7.25 7.43 -22.32
CA ALA A 80 -7.18 7.41 -20.87
C ALA A 80 -6.96 8.83 -20.32
N HIS A 81 -7.67 9.15 -19.24
CA HIS A 81 -7.61 10.48 -18.65
C HIS A 81 -6.21 10.78 -18.06
N ALA A 82 -5.68 11.97 -18.35
CA ALA A 82 -4.32 12.36 -17.96
C ALA A 82 -4.07 12.27 -16.44
N ARG A 83 -5.02 12.72 -15.63
CA ARG A 83 -4.94 12.64 -14.15
C ARG A 83 -4.86 11.20 -13.67
N TRP A 84 -5.63 10.28 -14.30
CA TRP A 84 -5.58 8.86 -13.99
C TRP A 84 -4.22 8.25 -14.36
N LEU A 85 -3.66 8.61 -15.50
CA LEU A 85 -2.34 8.12 -15.91
C LEU A 85 -1.23 8.50 -14.91
N GLU A 86 -1.35 9.63 -14.21
CA GLU A 86 -0.37 10.04 -13.21
C GLU A 86 -0.34 9.09 -12.00
N ILE A 87 -1.50 8.62 -11.52
CA ILE A 87 -1.51 7.69 -10.38
C ILE A 87 -1.01 6.30 -10.76
N LEU A 88 -1.14 5.91 -12.02
CA LEU A 88 -0.65 4.59 -12.46
C LEU A 88 0.86 4.45 -12.31
N LYS A 89 1.64 5.54 -12.43
CA LYS A 89 3.09 5.50 -12.23
C LYS A 89 3.47 4.97 -10.83
N PRO A 90 3.06 5.64 -9.74
CA PRO A 90 3.32 5.13 -8.41
C PRO A 90 2.63 3.78 -8.17
N PHE A 91 1.40 3.59 -8.63
CA PHE A 91 0.64 2.39 -8.37
C PHE A 91 1.33 1.13 -8.92
N ILE A 92 1.69 1.12 -10.20
CA ILE A 92 2.36 -0.02 -10.85
C ILE A 92 3.72 -0.32 -10.20
N THR A 93 4.44 0.68 -9.74
CA THR A 93 5.75 0.44 -9.10
C THR A 93 5.60 -0.07 -7.67
N ILE A 94 4.62 0.42 -6.90
CA ILE A 94 4.35 -0.08 -5.53
C ILE A 94 3.92 -1.53 -5.57
N THR A 95 2.99 -1.86 -6.46
CA THR A 95 2.47 -3.23 -6.56
C THR A 95 3.57 -4.22 -6.92
N ASN A 96 4.53 -3.86 -7.76
CA ASN A 96 5.72 -4.69 -8.00
C ASN A 96 6.49 -5.04 -6.72
N PHE A 97 6.69 -4.06 -5.83
CA PHE A 97 7.36 -4.31 -4.56
C PHE A 97 6.48 -5.15 -3.61
N ALA A 98 5.17 -4.98 -3.68
CA ALA A 98 4.22 -5.78 -2.91
C ALA A 98 4.32 -7.27 -3.30
N GLU A 99 4.25 -7.58 -4.59
CA GLU A 99 4.33 -8.95 -5.11
C GLU A 99 5.69 -9.60 -4.78
N VAL A 100 6.80 -8.88 -4.95
CA VAL A 100 8.13 -9.37 -4.53
C VAL A 100 8.18 -9.62 -3.02
N GLY A 101 7.57 -8.75 -2.22
CA GLY A 101 7.44 -8.89 -0.77
C GLY A 101 6.63 -10.14 -0.40
N ALA A 102 5.46 -10.33 -1.04
CA ALA A 102 4.60 -11.50 -0.86
C ALA A 102 5.32 -12.80 -1.22
N GLY A 103 5.98 -12.85 -2.39
CA GLY A 103 6.80 -14.01 -2.78
C GLY A 103 7.90 -14.32 -1.75
N ARG A 104 8.54 -13.31 -1.19
CA ARG A 104 9.53 -13.50 -0.13
C ARG A 104 8.92 -14.06 1.15
N CYS A 105 7.71 -13.60 1.50
CA CYS A 105 6.95 -14.16 2.63
C CYS A 105 6.64 -15.64 2.42
N MET A 106 6.24 -16.03 1.21
CA MET A 106 5.99 -17.43 0.89
C MET A 106 7.24 -18.30 1.10
N SER A 107 8.42 -17.78 0.76
CA SER A 107 9.69 -18.50 1.03
C SER A 107 9.93 -18.72 2.52
N MET A 108 9.60 -17.73 3.37
CA MET A 108 9.70 -17.87 4.83
C MET A 108 8.68 -18.87 5.37
N LEU A 109 7.44 -18.81 4.89
CA LEU A 109 6.36 -19.73 5.28
C LEU A 109 6.67 -21.16 4.90
N MET A 110 7.17 -21.42 3.70
CA MET A 110 7.63 -22.74 3.29
C MET A 110 8.70 -23.33 4.23
N SER A 111 9.55 -22.47 4.78
CA SER A 111 10.59 -22.90 5.73
C SER A 111 10.07 -23.10 7.16
N ALA A 112 9.05 -22.35 7.58
CA ALA A 112 8.51 -22.36 8.94
C ALA A 112 7.48 -23.47 9.14
N VAL A 113 6.65 -23.74 8.12
CA VAL A 113 5.53 -24.68 8.21
C VAL A 113 6.02 -26.13 8.06
N PRO A 114 5.77 -27.02 9.04
CA PRO A 114 6.24 -28.40 9.00
C PRO A 114 5.38 -29.32 8.12
N ASN A 115 4.12 -28.96 7.88
CA ASN A 115 3.17 -29.82 7.15
C ASN A 115 3.38 -29.70 5.64
N ASN A 116 3.49 -30.84 4.96
CA ASN A 116 3.74 -30.88 3.51
C ASN A 116 2.59 -30.27 2.69
N GLU A 117 1.35 -30.49 3.11
CA GLU A 117 0.16 -29.96 2.43
C GLU A 117 0.17 -28.43 2.42
N LEU A 118 0.43 -27.80 3.56
CA LEU A 118 0.53 -26.35 3.66
C LEU A 118 1.73 -25.82 2.88
N ARG A 119 2.86 -26.51 2.99
CA ARG A 119 4.09 -26.13 2.27
C ARG A 119 3.89 -26.15 0.76
N ASN A 120 3.18 -27.15 0.23
CA ASN A 120 2.85 -27.21 -1.19
C ASN A 120 1.95 -26.04 -1.62
N GLY A 121 0.99 -25.66 -0.79
CA GLY A 121 0.18 -24.44 -1.04
C GLY A 121 1.04 -23.20 -1.17
N TYR A 122 2.00 -23.02 -0.28
CA TYR A 122 2.92 -21.87 -0.33
C TYR A 122 3.90 -21.92 -1.52
N HIS A 123 4.26 -23.11 -2.00
CA HIS A 123 5.03 -23.22 -3.25
C HIS A 123 4.23 -22.72 -4.45
N VAL A 124 2.97 -23.07 -4.55
CA VAL A 124 2.09 -22.61 -5.64
C VAL A 124 1.94 -21.11 -5.56
N GLN A 125 1.63 -20.58 -4.39
CA GLN A 125 1.50 -19.13 -4.20
C GLN A 125 2.82 -18.40 -4.51
N PHE A 126 3.97 -18.92 -4.14
CA PHE A 126 5.25 -18.31 -4.51
C PHE A 126 5.39 -18.14 -6.02
N VAL A 127 4.95 -19.13 -6.81
CA VAL A 127 4.97 -19.05 -8.28
C VAL A 127 3.98 -18.00 -8.79
N ASP A 128 2.78 -17.91 -8.18
CA ASP A 128 1.80 -16.88 -8.49
C ASP A 128 2.37 -15.48 -8.27
N GLU A 129 3.03 -15.22 -7.12
CA GLU A 129 3.62 -13.90 -6.81
C GLU A 129 4.73 -13.50 -7.79
N ILE A 130 5.54 -14.46 -8.24
CA ILE A 130 6.53 -14.21 -9.29
C ILE A 130 5.86 -13.91 -10.64
N ARG A 131 4.75 -14.57 -10.95
CA ARG A 131 3.95 -14.29 -12.15
C ARG A 131 3.33 -12.89 -12.07
N HIS A 132 2.74 -12.52 -10.94
CA HIS A 132 2.17 -11.19 -10.67
C HIS A 132 3.24 -10.10 -10.85
N THR A 133 4.43 -10.29 -10.27
CA THR A 133 5.57 -9.39 -10.48
C THR A 133 5.89 -9.24 -11.98
N GLY A 134 5.93 -10.34 -12.73
CA GLY A 134 6.17 -10.33 -14.18
C GLY A 134 5.11 -9.56 -14.95
N MET A 135 3.83 -9.69 -14.60
CA MET A 135 2.72 -8.95 -15.20
C MET A 135 2.82 -7.45 -14.91
N GLN A 136 3.10 -7.06 -13.67
CA GLN A 136 3.27 -5.65 -13.27
C GLN A 136 4.44 -5.00 -14.03
N MET A 137 5.57 -5.71 -14.13
CA MET A 137 6.72 -5.22 -14.91
C MET A 137 6.38 -5.09 -16.41
N SER A 138 5.59 -6.00 -16.95
CA SER A 138 5.14 -5.97 -18.35
C SER A 138 4.19 -4.81 -18.59
N LEU A 139 3.29 -4.55 -17.65
CA LEU A 139 2.39 -3.40 -17.68
C LEU A 139 3.18 -2.07 -17.63
N ALA A 140 4.16 -1.94 -16.75
CA ALA A 140 5.04 -0.77 -16.69
C ALA A 140 5.77 -0.52 -18.02
N ARG A 141 6.30 -1.58 -18.64
CA ARG A 141 6.94 -1.50 -19.97
C ARG A 141 5.95 -1.13 -21.06
N TRP A 142 4.72 -1.63 -20.98
CA TRP A 142 3.66 -1.30 -21.91
C TRP A 142 3.34 0.19 -21.87
N TYR A 143 3.18 0.78 -20.68
CA TYR A 143 2.98 2.21 -20.53
C TYR A 143 4.18 3.02 -21.02
N ALA A 144 5.40 2.65 -20.66
CA ALA A 144 6.61 3.31 -21.12
C ALA A 144 6.72 3.35 -22.65
N LYS A 145 6.22 2.33 -23.34
CA LYS A 145 6.24 2.24 -24.79
C LYS A 145 5.10 3.04 -25.46
N ASN A 146 3.92 3.03 -24.88
CA ASN A 146 2.70 3.49 -25.55
C ASN A 146 2.18 4.84 -25.04
N VAL A 147 2.65 5.29 -23.89
CA VAL A 147 2.24 6.57 -23.28
C VAL A 147 3.49 7.42 -23.07
N PRO A 148 3.80 8.33 -24.01
CA PRO A 148 4.96 9.21 -23.86
C PRO A 148 4.88 10.04 -22.58
N ASP A 149 5.94 10.04 -21.82
CA ASP A 149 6.06 10.81 -20.58
C ASP A 149 7.48 11.33 -20.42
N PRO A 150 7.67 12.66 -20.30
CA PRO A 150 9.00 13.25 -20.14
C PRO A 150 9.70 12.85 -18.84
N ALA A 151 8.94 12.51 -17.80
CA ALA A 151 9.47 12.00 -16.53
C ALA A 151 9.73 10.48 -16.57
N GLY A 152 9.14 9.79 -17.55
CA GLY A 152 9.18 8.34 -17.65
C GLY A 152 8.19 7.64 -16.71
N TRP A 153 8.05 6.33 -16.89
CA TRP A 153 7.16 5.47 -16.12
C TRP A 153 7.87 4.73 -14.99
N ASN A 154 9.14 4.93 -14.82
CA ASN A 154 9.94 4.34 -13.76
C ASN A 154 10.39 5.44 -12.80
N LEU A 155 9.53 5.81 -11.89
CA LEU A 155 9.92 6.64 -10.76
C LEU A 155 10.92 5.84 -9.92
N GLY A 156 12.03 6.46 -9.55
CA GLY A 156 13.07 5.78 -8.77
C GLY A 156 12.53 5.24 -7.43
N PRO A 157 13.16 4.23 -6.83
CA PRO A 157 12.71 3.64 -5.57
C PRO A 157 12.48 4.66 -4.45
N LYS A 158 13.28 5.71 -4.39
CA LYS A 158 13.13 6.78 -3.38
C LYS A 158 11.81 7.52 -3.48
N ALA A 159 11.29 7.73 -4.68
CA ALA A 159 9.98 8.38 -4.89
C ALA A 159 8.84 7.60 -4.23
N PHE A 160 9.01 6.29 -4.06
CA PHE A 160 8.05 5.42 -3.38
C PHE A 160 8.31 5.32 -1.90
N THR A 161 9.53 4.99 -1.51
CA THR A 161 9.86 4.73 -0.11
C THR A 161 9.73 5.98 0.75
N ASN A 162 9.83 7.16 0.14
CA ASN A 162 9.83 8.45 0.83
C ASN A 162 8.55 9.28 0.61
N SER A 163 7.60 8.81 -0.20
CA SER A 163 6.34 9.53 -0.43
C SER A 163 5.34 9.34 0.72
N VAL A 164 4.65 10.40 1.10
CA VAL A 164 3.60 10.36 2.14
C VAL A 164 2.40 9.49 1.75
N LEU A 165 2.15 9.31 0.45
CA LEU A 165 1.04 8.49 -0.03
C LEU A 165 1.36 6.99 0.04
N THR A 166 2.61 6.63 -0.25
CA THR A 166 3.03 5.24 -0.41
C THR A 166 3.73 4.67 0.81
N ASN A 167 4.24 5.51 1.67
CA ASN A 167 4.95 5.10 2.88
C ASN A 167 4.09 4.26 3.84
N PRO A 168 2.79 4.53 4.05
CA PRO A 168 1.92 3.62 4.80
C PRO A 168 1.86 2.21 4.20
N GLY A 169 1.84 2.09 2.86
CA GLY A 169 1.90 0.81 2.15
C GLY A 169 3.22 0.09 2.34
N LEU A 170 4.34 0.78 2.19
CA LEU A 170 5.66 0.22 2.47
C LEU A 170 5.75 -0.29 3.91
N ASN A 171 5.17 0.45 4.85
CA ASN A 171 5.18 0.06 6.26
C ASN A 171 4.31 -1.18 6.52
N MET A 172 3.14 -1.27 5.88
CA MET A 172 2.32 -2.49 5.87
C MET A 172 3.10 -3.69 5.31
N LEU A 173 3.76 -3.52 4.15
CA LEU A 173 4.60 -4.57 3.56
C LEU A 173 5.74 -5.00 4.48
N SER A 174 6.33 -4.08 5.24
CA SER A 174 7.36 -4.43 6.21
C SER A 174 6.84 -5.33 7.34
N HIS A 175 5.56 -5.23 7.67
CA HIS A 175 4.89 -6.13 8.61
C HIS A 175 4.89 -7.59 8.12
N PHE A 176 4.76 -7.80 6.81
CA PHE A 176 4.82 -9.14 6.24
C PHE A 176 6.22 -9.75 6.35
N MET A 177 7.27 -8.94 6.23
CA MET A 177 8.64 -9.41 6.04
C MET A 177 9.49 -9.51 7.31
N VAL A 178 9.08 -8.86 8.40
CA VAL A 178 9.93 -8.70 9.59
C VAL A 178 9.37 -9.42 10.81
N GLY A 179 8.13 -9.87 10.74
CA GLY A 179 7.46 -10.57 11.83
C GLY A 179 7.68 -12.08 11.86
N ASP A 180 6.90 -12.73 12.69
CA ASP A 180 6.77 -14.18 12.67
C ASP A 180 6.17 -14.63 11.33
N PRO A 181 6.66 -15.70 10.68
CA PRO A 181 6.12 -16.17 9.41
C PRO A 181 4.61 -16.46 9.44
N ILE A 182 4.10 -16.99 10.55
CA ILE A 182 2.67 -17.29 10.68
C ILE A 182 1.85 -16.02 10.87
N GLN A 183 2.38 -15.02 11.58
CA GLN A 183 1.79 -13.67 11.60
C GLN A 183 1.71 -13.07 10.19
N CYS A 184 2.74 -13.31 9.36
CA CYS A 184 2.72 -12.93 7.95
C CYS A 184 1.54 -13.55 7.20
N ALA A 185 1.32 -14.88 7.33
CA ALA A 185 0.19 -15.55 6.71
C ALA A 185 -1.17 -14.92 7.09
N PHE A 186 -1.34 -14.54 8.36
CA PHE A 186 -2.57 -13.91 8.81
C PHE A 186 -2.71 -12.49 8.26
N THR A 187 -1.64 -11.71 8.31
CA THR A 187 -1.68 -10.33 7.82
C THR A 187 -1.91 -10.25 6.31
N LEU A 188 -1.21 -11.09 5.54
CA LEU A 188 -1.33 -11.11 4.08
C LEU A 188 -2.60 -11.83 3.64
N GLN A 189 -2.69 -13.14 3.88
CA GLN A 189 -3.67 -14.01 3.24
C GLN A 189 -5.06 -13.98 3.91
N VAL A 190 -5.11 -13.88 5.25
CA VAL A 190 -6.40 -13.87 5.96
C VAL A 190 -7.03 -12.48 5.97
N VAL A 191 -6.22 -11.41 6.00
CA VAL A 191 -6.70 -10.03 6.11
C VAL A 191 -6.51 -9.26 4.80
N ALA A 192 -5.28 -9.05 4.34
CA ALA A 192 -5.02 -8.16 3.22
C ALA A 192 -5.59 -8.68 1.89
N GLU A 193 -5.31 -9.93 1.51
CA GLU A 193 -5.80 -10.49 0.25
C GLU A 193 -7.33 -10.59 0.21
N THR A 194 -7.96 -10.93 1.35
CA THR A 194 -9.43 -10.92 1.44
C THR A 194 -10.02 -9.52 1.28
N ALA A 195 -9.36 -8.49 1.82
CA ALA A 195 -9.77 -7.10 1.71
C ALA A 195 -9.50 -6.53 0.30
N PHE A 196 -8.34 -6.85 -0.28
CA PHE A 196 -7.96 -6.37 -1.61
C PHE A 196 -8.88 -6.87 -2.70
N THR A 197 -9.43 -8.08 -2.56
CA THR A 197 -10.32 -8.68 -3.54
C THR A 197 -11.46 -7.75 -3.94
N ASN A 198 -12.08 -7.09 -2.99
CA ASN A 198 -13.23 -6.22 -3.26
C ASN A 198 -12.82 -4.76 -3.54
N VAL A 199 -11.96 -4.19 -2.71
CA VAL A 199 -11.62 -2.75 -2.83
C VAL A 199 -10.63 -2.51 -3.96
N VAL A 200 -9.57 -3.31 -4.07
CA VAL A 200 -8.49 -3.06 -5.03
C VAL A 200 -8.73 -3.79 -6.36
N PHE A 201 -9.21 -5.03 -6.34
CA PHE A 201 -9.35 -5.83 -7.55
C PHE A 201 -10.73 -5.73 -8.22
N VAL A 202 -11.72 -5.08 -7.59
CA VAL A 202 -13.05 -4.85 -8.17
C VAL A 202 -13.35 -3.36 -8.30
N ALA A 203 -13.34 -2.62 -7.18
CA ALA A 203 -13.73 -1.21 -7.21
C ALA A 203 -12.72 -0.33 -7.95
N LEU A 204 -11.42 -0.55 -7.80
CA LEU A 204 -10.39 0.21 -8.49
C LEU A 204 -10.39 -0.03 -10.02
N PRO A 205 -10.51 -1.26 -10.54
CA PRO A 205 -10.73 -1.51 -11.95
C PRO A 205 -11.95 -0.82 -12.55
N ASP A 206 -13.07 -0.70 -11.83
CA ASP A 206 -14.23 0.05 -12.28
C ASP A 206 -13.89 1.54 -12.47
N VAL A 207 -13.21 2.15 -11.50
CA VAL A 207 -12.76 3.54 -11.61
C VAL A 207 -11.76 3.72 -12.76
N ALA A 208 -10.85 2.77 -12.97
CA ALA A 208 -9.91 2.78 -14.09
C ALA A 208 -10.65 2.80 -15.43
N ALA A 209 -11.62 1.90 -15.61
CA ALA A 209 -12.41 1.82 -16.83
C ALA A 209 -13.19 3.12 -17.11
N ARG A 210 -13.77 3.76 -16.10
CA ARG A 210 -14.45 5.06 -16.19
C ARG A 210 -13.51 6.19 -16.61
N ASN A 211 -12.23 6.07 -16.31
CA ASN A 211 -11.19 7.01 -16.74
C ASN A 211 -10.53 6.60 -18.08
N GLY A 212 -11.10 5.62 -18.79
CA GLY A 212 -10.65 5.18 -20.11
C GLY A 212 -9.46 4.21 -20.08
N ASP A 213 -9.10 3.69 -18.91
CA ASP A 213 -8.05 2.69 -18.75
C ASP A 213 -8.64 1.29 -18.65
N PHE A 214 -8.36 0.44 -19.64
CA PHE A 214 -8.77 -0.97 -19.66
C PHE A 214 -7.60 -1.93 -19.39
N THR A 215 -6.38 -1.43 -19.23
CA THR A 215 -5.22 -2.26 -18.96
C THR A 215 -5.18 -2.73 -17.51
N LEU A 216 -5.48 -1.83 -16.58
CA LEU A 216 -5.55 -2.16 -15.16
C LEU A 216 -6.65 -3.21 -14.89
N PRO A 217 -7.91 -3.04 -15.33
CA PRO A 217 -8.93 -4.07 -15.18
C PRO A 217 -8.51 -5.43 -15.73
N THR A 218 -7.92 -5.46 -16.93
CA THR A 218 -7.48 -6.70 -17.55
C THR A 218 -6.42 -7.43 -16.72
N THR A 219 -5.47 -6.71 -16.19
CA THR A 219 -4.38 -7.28 -15.37
C THR A 219 -4.89 -7.73 -14.01
N TYR A 220 -5.64 -6.88 -13.32
CA TYR A 220 -6.06 -7.14 -11.93
C TYR A 220 -7.14 -8.21 -11.80
N LEU A 221 -8.01 -8.38 -12.80
CA LEU A 221 -8.93 -9.52 -12.83
C LEU A 221 -8.21 -10.86 -12.97
N SER A 222 -7.04 -10.88 -13.63
CA SER A 222 -6.20 -12.07 -13.69
C SER A 222 -5.57 -12.38 -12.32
N VAL A 223 -5.03 -11.38 -11.64
CA VAL A 223 -4.47 -11.51 -10.28
C VAL A 223 -5.56 -11.96 -9.31
N GLN A 224 -6.72 -11.30 -9.29
CA GLN A 224 -7.83 -11.63 -8.39
C GLN A 224 -8.21 -13.12 -8.41
N SER A 225 -8.13 -13.76 -9.56
CA SER A 225 -8.48 -15.18 -9.67
C SER A 225 -7.50 -16.12 -8.95
N ASP A 226 -6.28 -15.66 -8.65
CA ASP A 226 -5.27 -16.40 -7.90
C ASP A 226 -5.45 -16.21 -6.40
N GLU A 227 -5.94 -15.06 -5.98
CA GLU A 227 -6.15 -14.73 -4.57
C GLU A 227 -7.06 -15.73 -3.85
N ALA A 228 -7.97 -16.37 -4.54
CA ALA A 228 -8.80 -17.44 -3.96
C ALA A 228 -7.96 -18.63 -3.43
N ARG A 229 -6.85 -18.95 -4.08
CA ARG A 229 -5.90 -19.99 -3.61
C ARG A 229 -5.08 -19.48 -2.44
N HIS A 230 -4.60 -18.25 -2.52
CA HIS A 230 -3.82 -17.59 -1.47
C HIS A 230 -4.62 -17.49 -0.17
N ILE A 231 -5.84 -16.98 -0.25
CA ILE A 231 -6.79 -16.90 0.87
C ILE A 231 -7.01 -18.30 1.49
N SER A 232 -7.15 -19.32 0.64
CA SER A 232 -7.35 -20.69 1.11
C SER A 232 -6.12 -21.23 1.85
N ASN A 233 -4.89 -20.90 1.42
CA ASN A 233 -3.67 -21.24 2.14
C ASN A 233 -3.63 -20.59 3.53
N GLY A 234 -4.00 -19.31 3.61
CA GLY A 234 -4.09 -18.59 4.87
C GLY A 234 -5.08 -19.22 5.85
N TYR A 235 -6.28 -19.55 5.36
CA TYR A 235 -7.29 -20.22 6.18
C TYR A 235 -6.90 -21.66 6.56
N ALA A 236 -6.24 -22.40 5.67
CA ALA A 236 -5.72 -23.74 6.00
C ALA A 236 -4.67 -23.65 7.13
N THR A 237 -3.79 -22.67 7.08
CA THR A 237 -2.81 -22.41 8.14
C THR A 237 -3.49 -22.00 9.44
N LEU A 238 -4.43 -21.06 9.39
CA LEU A 238 -5.21 -20.62 10.54
C LEU A 238 -5.91 -21.81 11.23
N LEU A 239 -6.66 -22.61 10.46
CA LEU A 239 -7.37 -23.78 10.97
C LEU A 239 -6.42 -24.87 11.52
N THR A 240 -5.21 -24.94 10.98
CA THR A 240 -4.21 -25.88 11.46
C THR A 240 -3.66 -25.46 12.81
N VAL A 241 -3.24 -24.19 12.94
CA VAL A 241 -2.67 -23.70 14.21
C VAL A 241 -3.70 -23.53 15.31
N LEU A 242 -4.98 -23.30 14.99
CA LEU A 242 -6.10 -23.28 15.95
C LEU A 242 -6.35 -24.62 16.66
N GLN A 243 -5.73 -25.71 16.19
CA GLN A 243 -5.86 -27.01 16.88
C GLN A 243 -5.02 -27.08 18.18
N ASP A 244 -4.16 -26.13 18.45
CA ASP A 244 -3.40 -26.03 19.70
C ASP A 244 -3.85 -24.74 20.44
N ASP A 245 -4.43 -24.91 21.62
CA ASP A 245 -4.99 -23.82 22.44
C ASP A 245 -3.95 -22.76 22.82
N HIS A 246 -2.66 -23.12 22.82
CA HIS A 246 -1.56 -22.16 23.04
C HIS A 246 -1.58 -21.04 21.98
N ASN A 247 -2.04 -21.32 20.78
CA ASN A 247 -1.98 -20.37 19.67
C ASN A 247 -3.14 -19.35 19.66
N ALA A 248 -4.27 -19.64 20.28
CA ALA A 248 -5.46 -18.78 20.24
C ALA A 248 -5.17 -17.30 20.61
N PRO A 249 -4.54 -16.99 21.77
CA PRO A 249 -4.23 -15.61 22.12
C PRO A 249 -3.19 -14.94 21.20
N LEU A 250 -2.31 -15.74 20.57
CA LEU A 250 -1.37 -15.22 19.57
C LEU A 250 -2.10 -14.82 18.28
N ILE A 251 -3.03 -15.68 17.84
CA ILE A 251 -3.84 -15.45 16.63
C ILE A 251 -4.69 -14.20 16.79
N GLU A 252 -5.42 -14.05 17.89
CA GLU A 252 -6.28 -12.89 18.14
C GLU A 252 -5.49 -11.59 18.12
N ARG A 253 -4.35 -11.56 18.81
CA ARG A 253 -3.47 -10.40 18.80
C ARG A 253 -2.97 -10.06 17.39
N ASP A 254 -2.51 -11.06 16.64
CA ASP A 254 -1.95 -10.85 15.31
C ASP A 254 -3.03 -10.44 14.30
N LEU A 255 -4.24 -10.97 14.40
CA LEU A 255 -5.37 -10.54 13.58
C LEU A 255 -5.80 -9.10 13.88
N GLN A 256 -5.86 -8.68 15.15
CA GLN A 256 -6.16 -7.30 15.51
C GLN A 256 -5.14 -6.33 14.91
N GLN A 257 -3.84 -6.65 14.99
CA GLN A 257 -2.79 -5.85 14.34
C GLN A 257 -2.96 -5.83 12.82
N ALA A 258 -3.23 -6.97 12.22
CA ALA A 258 -3.40 -7.11 10.78
C ALA A 258 -4.58 -6.30 10.25
N PHE A 259 -5.73 -6.36 10.91
CA PHE A 259 -6.91 -5.57 10.54
C PHE A 259 -6.63 -4.07 10.61
N TRP A 260 -6.01 -3.60 11.69
CA TRP A 260 -5.72 -2.18 11.82
C TRP A 260 -4.71 -1.68 10.78
N ILE A 261 -3.59 -2.39 10.59
CA ILE A 261 -2.57 -1.95 9.62
C ILE A 261 -3.08 -1.99 8.18
N ASN A 262 -3.99 -2.91 7.87
CA ASN A 262 -4.66 -2.96 6.58
C ASN A 262 -5.52 -1.71 6.36
N HIS A 263 -6.38 -1.34 7.30
CA HIS A 263 -7.17 -0.12 7.23
C HIS A 263 -6.31 1.16 7.20
N ALA A 264 -5.21 1.17 7.94
CA ALA A 264 -4.29 2.30 7.97
C ALA A 264 -3.68 2.62 6.59
N PHE A 265 -3.58 1.63 5.71
CA PHE A 265 -3.07 1.80 4.35
C PHE A 265 -4.18 1.84 3.30
N ILE A 266 -4.98 0.79 3.21
CA ILE A 266 -5.94 0.60 2.11
C ILE A 266 -6.95 1.73 2.03
N ASP A 267 -7.49 2.15 3.17
CA ASP A 267 -8.52 3.17 3.20
C ASP A 267 -7.99 4.52 2.68
N ILE A 268 -6.75 4.86 3.05
CA ILE A 268 -6.12 6.11 2.61
C ILE A 268 -5.73 6.03 1.13
N PHE A 269 -5.03 4.96 0.76
CA PHE A 269 -4.51 4.82 -0.60
C PHE A 269 -5.66 4.74 -1.62
N SER A 270 -6.61 3.84 -1.40
CA SER A 270 -7.70 3.62 -2.33
C SER A 270 -8.60 4.85 -2.48
N SER A 271 -8.89 5.56 -1.39
CA SER A 271 -9.71 6.77 -1.45
C SER A 271 -9.04 7.90 -2.22
N VAL A 272 -7.75 8.15 -1.97
CA VAL A 272 -7.00 9.17 -2.71
C VAL A 272 -6.94 8.84 -4.20
N VAL A 273 -6.67 7.58 -4.54
CA VAL A 273 -6.62 7.12 -5.93
C VAL A 273 -7.97 7.28 -6.62
N MET A 274 -9.03 6.78 -6.00
CA MET A 274 -10.35 6.73 -6.63
C MET A 274 -11.03 8.10 -6.75
N GLU A 275 -10.76 9.04 -5.84
CA GLU A 275 -11.44 10.33 -5.81
C GLU A 275 -10.60 11.47 -6.40
N TYR A 276 -9.33 11.57 -6.04
CA TYR A 276 -8.49 12.70 -6.44
C TYR A 276 -7.83 12.52 -7.80
N PHE A 277 -7.56 11.29 -8.21
CA PHE A 277 -7.00 10.99 -9.52
C PHE A 277 -8.06 10.60 -10.56
N SER A 278 -9.30 10.34 -10.16
CA SER A 278 -10.40 10.19 -11.10
C SER A 278 -10.88 11.54 -11.62
N ARG A 279 -11.26 11.59 -12.89
CA ARG A 279 -11.91 12.74 -13.54
C ARG A 279 -13.40 12.47 -13.79
N ASP A 280 -13.82 11.24 -13.64
CA ASP A 280 -15.23 10.89 -13.78
C ASP A 280 -16.03 11.37 -12.56
N ARG A 281 -16.79 12.46 -12.76
CA ARG A 281 -17.70 13.02 -11.77
C ARG A 281 -19.14 12.58 -11.97
N SER A 282 -19.39 11.64 -12.89
CA SER A 282 -20.68 10.97 -13.02
C SER A 282 -20.86 9.81 -12.03
N ASP A 283 -19.78 9.41 -11.35
CA ASP A 283 -19.84 8.36 -10.32
C ASP A 283 -20.76 8.80 -9.17
N PRO A 284 -21.86 8.07 -8.92
CA PRO A 284 -22.80 8.41 -7.88
C PRO A 284 -22.26 8.09 -6.47
N GLU A 285 -21.19 7.33 -6.35
CA GLU A 285 -20.63 6.85 -5.09
C GLU A 285 -19.35 7.60 -4.71
N SER A 286 -19.31 8.11 -3.48
CA SER A 286 -18.08 8.52 -2.81
C SER A 286 -17.23 7.31 -2.43
N TYR A 287 -15.99 7.54 -2.00
CA TYR A 287 -15.20 6.44 -1.43
C TYR A 287 -15.84 5.90 -0.14
N LEU A 288 -16.46 6.76 0.65
CA LEU A 288 -17.17 6.33 1.86
C LEU A 288 -18.34 5.39 1.53
N ASP A 289 -19.10 5.68 0.45
CA ASP A 289 -20.16 4.78 -0.05
C ASP A 289 -19.57 3.44 -0.53
N LYS A 290 -18.44 3.48 -1.25
CA LYS A 290 -17.72 2.28 -1.70
C LYS A 290 -17.18 1.49 -0.53
N TRP A 291 -16.65 2.16 0.49
CA TRP A 291 -16.17 1.53 1.71
C TRP A 291 -17.31 0.81 2.45
N ASP A 292 -18.44 1.47 2.64
CA ASP A 292 -19.63 0.88 3.27
C ASP A 292 -20.09 -0.37 2.51
N ARG A 293 -20.09 -0.33 1.18
CA ARG A 293 -20.47 -1.46 0.33
C ARG A 293 -19.43 -2.58 0.32
N TRP A 294 -18.17 -2.26 -0.02
CA TRP A 294 -17.15 -3.27 -0.27
C TRP A 294 -16.43 -3.76 0.98
N VAL A 295 -16.24 -2.89 1.97
CA VAL A 295 -15.55 -3.25 3.21
C VAL A 295 -16.56 -3.75 4.24
N ARG A 296 -17.57 -2.93 4.62
CA ARG A 296 -18.49 -3.31 5.69
C ARG A 296 -19.49 -4.37 5.26
N ASP A 297 -20.13 -4.21 4.10
CA ASP A 297 -21.24 -5.08 3.72
C ASP A 297 -20.73 -6.37 3.04
N ASP A 298 -19.63 -6.32 2.31
CA ASP A 298 -19.15 -7.48 1.57
C ASP A 298 -17.99 -8.19 2.28
N TRP A 299 -16.83 -7.55 2.40
CA TRP A 299 -15.67 -8.18 3.03
C TRP A 299 -15.94 -8.61 4.47
N HIS A 300 -16.46 -7.71 5.30
CA HIS A 300 -16.77 -8.02 6.70
C HIS A 300 -17.70 -9.23 6.82
N ARG A 301 -18.79 -9.27 6.05
CA ARG A 301 -19.74 -10.39 6.06
C ARG A 301 -19.17 -11.67 5.45
N ALA A 302 -18.43 -11.54 4.35
CA ALA A 302 -17.97 -12.71 3.62
C ALA A 302 -16.79 -13.41 4.30
N TYR A 303 -15.91 -12.66 4.96
CA TYR A 303 -14.66 -13.17 5.52
C TYR A 303 -14.56 -12.95 7.04
N VAL A 304 -14.69 -11.73 7.52
CA VAL A 304 -14.38 -11.38 8.91
C VAL A 304 -15.33 -12.04 9.90
N MET A 305 -16.63 -12.00 9.62
CA MET A 305 -17.65 -12.65 10.46
C MET A 305 -17.48 -14.17 10.57
N LYS A 306 -16.79 -14.79 9.62
CA LYS A 306 -16.50 -16.24 9.68
C LYS A 306 -15.48 -16.57 10.75
N LEU A 307 -14.60 -15.64 11.14
CA LEU A 307 -13.64 -15.86 12.22
C LEU A 307 -14.33 -16.16 13.55
N GLY A 308 -15.48 -15.51 13.83
CA GLY A 308 -16.29 -15.79 15.01
C GLY A 308 -16.81 -17.23 15.07
N LYS A 309 -17.05 -17.88 13.91
CA LYS A 309 -17.42 -19.30 13.85
C LYS A 309 -16.25 -20.23 14.22
N LEU A 310 -15.04 -19.72 14.21
CA LEU A 310 -13.83 -20.41 14.63
C LEU A 310 -13.51 -20.17 16.11
N GLY A 311 -14.34 -19.41 16.82
CA GLY A 311 -14.14 -19.05 18.22
C GLY A 311 -13.20 -17.86 18.43
N LEU A 312 -12.88 -17.13 17.37
CA LEU A 312 -12.02 -15.94 17.43
C LEU A 312 -12.84 -14.69 17.64
N GLU A 313 -12.25 -13.69 18.31
CA GLU A 313 -12.86 -12.38 18.50
C GLU A 313 -12.94 -11.64 17.15
N ILE A 314 -14.10 -11.05 16.89
CA ILE A 314 -14.33 -10.23 15.69
C ILE A 314 -13.96 -8.79 16.02
N PRO A 315 -13.05 -8.15 15.24
CA PRO A 315 -12.56 -6.80 15.55
C PRO A 315 -13.54 -5.71 15.10
N THR A 316 -14.78 -5.74 15.61
CA THR A 316 -15.86 -4.81 15.24
C THR A 316 -15.48 -3.36 15.49
N ASP A 317 -14.84 -3.09 16.63
CA ASP A 317 -14.40 -1.74 17.01
C ASP A 317 -13.31 -1.17 16.08
N ILE A 318 -12.49 -2.02 15.49
CA ILE A 318 -11.49 -1.62 14.49
C ILE A 318 -12.19 -1.10 13.23
N PHE A 319 -13.23 -1.80 12.77
CA PHE A 319 -14.02 -1.37 11.60
C PHE A 319 -14.75 -0.05 11.86
N GLU A 320 -15.37 0.12 13.01
CA GLU A 320 -16.03 1.36 13.38
C GLU A 320 -15.06 2.54 13.39
N ARG A 321 -13.90 2.40 14.02
CA ARG A 321 -12.88 3.45 14.05
C ARG A 321 -12.25 3.73 12.68
N ALA A 322 -12.06 2.71 11.85
CA ALA A 322 -11.58 2.90 10.49
C ALA A 322 -12.57 3.77 9.69
N ARG A 323 -13.86 3.51 9.82
CA ARG A 323 -14.90 4.32 9.20
C ARG A 323 -14.95 5.75 9.76
N GLU A 324 -14.87 5.90 11.07
CA GLU A 324 -14.84 7.22 11.72
C GLU A 324 -13.66 8.07 11.23
N ARG A 325 -12.49 7.46 11.01
CA ARG A 325 -11.34 8.16 10.42
C ARG A 325 -11.60 8.67 9.00
N LEU A 326 -12.32 7.90 8.18
CA LEU A 326 -12.74 8.34 6.84
C LEU A 326 -13.75 9.49 6.93
N VAL A 327 -14.74 9.39 7.81
CA VAL A 327 -15.71 10.47 8.08
C VAL A 327 -14.98 11.73 8.58
N ALA A 328 -13.94 11.59 9.40
CA ALA A 328 -13.08 12.70 9.83
C ALA A 328 -12.14 13.24 8.74
N GLY A 329 -12.25 12.77 7.49
CA GLY A 329 -11.54 13.31 6.34
C GLY A 329 -10.06 12.94 6.28
N VAL A 330 -9.65 11.79 6.84
CA VAL A 330 -8.24 11.36 6.81
C VAL A 330 -7.68 11.32 5.38
N HIS A 331 -8.46 10.84 4.44
CA HIS A 331 -8.07 10.74 3.03
C HIS A 331 -7.96 12.11 2.35
N HIS A 332 -8.84 13.05 2.67
CA HIS A 332 -8.74 14.42 2.15
C HIS A 332 -7.46 15.10 2.61
N ARG A 333 -7.08 14.94 3.87
CA ARG A 333 -5.84 15.48 4.41
C ARG A 333 -4.61 14.79 3.85
N HIS A 334 -4.67 13.47 3.63
CA HIS A 334 -3.60 12.74 2.93
C HIS A 334 -3.45 13.16 1.47
N ALA A 335 -4.56 13.43 0.75
CA ALA A 335 -4.51 13.99 -0.59
C ALA A 335 -3.79 15.34 -0.58
N ILE A 336 -4.18 16.25 0.32
CA ILE A 336 -3.50 17.55 0.47
C ILE A 336 -1.99 17.36 0.68
N LEU A 337 -1.60 16.46 1.58
CA LEU A 337 -0.17 16.22 1.83
C LEU A 337 0.54 15.62 0.63
N ALA A 338 -0.08 14.65 -0.03
CA ALA A 338 0.48 14.04 -1.23
C ALA A 338 0.75 15.10 -2.31
N PHE A 339 -0.20 16.01 -2.51
CA PHE A 339 -0.06 17.08 -3.51
C PHE A 339 0.79 18.25 -3.03
N ALA A 340 0.83 18.56 -1.74
CA ALA A 340 1.74 19.55 -1.19
C ALA A 340 3.21 19.10 -1.27
N ALA A 341 3.46 17.80 -0.99
CA ALA A 341 4.79 17.20 -1.07
C ALA A 341 5.19 16.81 -2.51
N TRP A 342 4.18 16.52 -3.36
CA TRP A 342 4.37 15.89 -4.67
C TRP A 342 3.83 16.67 -5.88
N PRO A 343 3.53 17.93 -5.82
CA PRO A 343 2.94 18.62 -6.97
C PRO A 343 3.84 18.56 -8.21
N LEU A 344 5.14 18.44 -7.98
CA LEU A 344 6.15 18.46 -9.02
C LEU A 344 6.54 17.08 -9.53
N ALA A 345 5.94 16.03 -8.98
CA ALA A 345 6.11 14.66 -9.44
C ALA A 345 5.06 14.24 -10.49
N HIS A 346 3.98 15.01 -10.62
CA HIS A 346 2.85 14.68 -11.48
C HIS A 346 2.90 15.49 -12.78
N TRP A 347 3.34 14.86 -13.84
CA TRP A 347 3.49 15.51 -15.15
C TRP A 347 2.16 15.90 -15.81
N ARG A 348 1.13 15.06 -15.67
CA ARG A 348 -0.15 15.21 -16.36
C ARG A 348 -1.29 15.60 -15.45
N PHE A 349 -1.03 15.82 -14.17
CA PHE A 349 -2.10 16.14 -13.24
C PHE A 349 -2.67 17.52 -13.51
N ASP A 350 -3.88 17.57 -14.04
CA ASP A 350 -4.67 18.79 -14.10
C ASP A 350 -5.31 19.06 -12.72
N PRO A 351 -5.21 20.28 -12.19
CA PRO A 351 -5.77 20.64 -10.90
C PRO A 351 -7.27 20.38 -10.82
N LEU A 352 -7.77 20.26 -9.59
CA LEU A 352 -9.20 20.21 -9.34
C LEU A 352 -9.87 21.50 -9.85
N ASP A 353 -11.01 21.34 -10.54
CA ASP A 353 -11.81 22.44 -11.08
C ASP A 353 -13.16 22.57 -10.33
N GLU A 354 -14.01 23.46 -10.78
CA GLU A 354 -15.32 23.71 -10.19
C GLU A 354 -16.22 22.46 -10.15
N ARG A 355 -16.15 21.60 -11.17
CA ARG A 355 -16.91 20.33 -11.20
C ARG A 355 -16.43 19.36 -10.14
N ASP A 356 -15.11 19.34 -9.90
CA ASP A 356 -14.53 18.56 -8.82
C ASP A 356 -15.01 19.09 -7.46
N PHE A 357 -14.99 20.40 -7.27
CA PHE A 357 -15.44 21.05 -6.01
C PHE A 357 -16.93 20.79 -5.74
N GLU A 358 -17.77 20.94 -6.76
CA GLU A 358 -19.21 20.64 -6.66
C GLU A 358 -19.45 19.17 -6.29
N TRP A 359 -18.69 18.25 -6.90
CA TRP A 359 -18.78 16.83 -6.60
C TRP A 359 -18.36 16.53 -5.16
N PHE A 360 -17.21 17.04 -4.72
CA PHE A 360 -16.72 16.82 -3.37
C PHE A 360 -17.67 17.41 -2.33
N GLU A 361 -18.17 18.63 -2.55
CA GLU A 361 -19.13 19.27 -1.62
C GLU A 361 -20.46 18.49 -1.54
N ALA A 362 -20.94 17.95 -2.68
CA ALA A 362 -22.14 17.12 -2.70
C ALA A 362 -21.97 15.78 -1.98
N LYS A 363 -20.75 15.20 -2.03
CA LYS A 363 -20.44 13.92 -1.37
C LYS A 363 -20.03 14.07 0.09
N TYR A 364 -19.37 15.15 0.42
CA TYR A 364 -18.82 15.47 1.73
C TYR A 364 -19.20 16.90 2.10
N PRO A 365 -20.41 17.13 2.63
CA PRO A 365 -20.87 18.48 2.95
C PRO A 365 -19.89 19.22 3.87
N GLY A 366 -19.46 20.41 3.48
CA GLY A 366 -18.46 21.22 4.16
C GLY A 366 -17.03 21.00 3.65
N TRP A 367 -16.84 20.12 2.64
CA TRP A 367 -15.52 19.84 2.08
C TRP A 367 -14.80 21.09 1.57
N TYR A 368 -15.52 21.95 0.84
CA TYR A 368 -14.94 23.16 0.28
C TYR A 368 -14.48 24.16 1.37
N ALA A 369 -15.28 24.30 2.42
CA ALA A 369 -14.93 25.17 3.55
C ALA A 369 -13.64 24.71 4.26
N GLU A 370 -13.40 23.38 4.35
CA GLU A 370 -12.25 22.83 5.05
C GLU A 370 -11.01 22.68 4.15
N TYR A 371 -11.18 22.26 2.91
CA TYR A 371 -10.07 21.86 2.04
C TYR A 371 -9.90 22.74 0.79
N GLY A 372 -10.91 23.50 0.42
CA GLY A 372 -10.94 24.29 -0.82
C GLY A 372 -9.78 25.28 -0.95
N ALA A 373 -9.37 25.91 0.15
CA ALA A 373 -8.26 26.87 0.14
C ALA A 373 -6.94 26.27 -0.37
N PHE A 374 -6.66 25.00 -0.04
CA PHE A 374 -5.48 24.31 -0.56
C PHE A 374 -5.58 24.10 -2.07
N TRP A 375 -6.71 23.61 -2.56
CA TRP A 375 -6.88 23.28 -3.96
C TRP A 375 -6.93 24.50 -4.86
N GLU A 376 -7.48 25.59 -4.36
CA GLU A 376 -7.39 26.89 -5.03
C GLU A 376 -5.93 27.41 -5.09
N ALA A 377 -5.20 27.32 -3.99
CA ALA A 377 -3.78 27.67 -3.96
C ALA A 377 -2.96 26.76 -4.88
N TYR A 378 -3.28 25.46 -4.92
CA TYR A 378 -2.65 24.51 -5.83
C TYR A 378 -2.88 24.90 -7.28
N ARG A 379 -4.10 25.23 -7.66
CA ARG A 379 -4.46 25.66 -9.02
C ARG A 379 -3.76 26.95 -9.44
N GLN A 380 -3.60 27.88 -8.51
CA GLN A 380 -2.99 29.19 -8.77
C GLN A 380 -1.46 29.22 -8.60
N GLY A 381 -0.94 28.45 -7.66
CA GLY A 381 0.41 28.54 -7.14
C GLY A 381 1.47 27.69 -7.84
N ILE A 382 1.15 27.12 -8.99
CA ILE A 382 2.07 26.24 -9.74
C ILE A 382 2.94 27.03 -10.74
N ASP A 383 2.82 28.34 -10.79
CA ASP A 383 3.68 29.20 -11.61
C ASP A 383 5.03 29.40 -10.89
N PRO A 384 6.18 29.01 -11.49
CA PRO A 384 7.50 29.27 -10.92
C PRO A 384 7.75 30.75 -10.58
N ALA A 385 7.08 31.68 -11.28
CA ALA A 385 7.17 33.09 -11.01
C ALA A 385 6.37 33.55 -9.78
N ALA A 386 5.29 32.87 -9.46
CA ALA A 386 4.38 33.21 -8.35
C ALA A 386 4.78 32.59 -7.01
N GLY A 387 5.64 31.57 -7.01
CA GLY A 387 6.06 30.85 -5.82
C GLY A 387 5.31 29.54 -5.58
N PHE A 388 5.85 28.73 -4.68
CA PHE A 388 5.35 27.40 -4.38
C PHE A 388 4.45 27.40 -3.13
N LEU A 389 3.27 27.98 -3.25
CA LEU A 389 2.31 28.12 -2.16
C LEU A 389 1.84 26.79 -1.53
N PRO A 390 1.59 25.70 -2.29
CA PRO A 390 1.10 24.46 -1.70
C PRO A 390 1.98 23.88 -0.61
N LEU A 391 3.29 24.08 -0.67
CA LEU A 391 4.22 23.57 0.34
C LEU A 391 3.93 24.12 1.75
N GLN A 392 3.37 25.32 1.85
CA GLN A 392 3.04 25.94 3.14
C GLN A 392 1.95 25.17 3.89
N PHE A 393 1.08 24.47 3.19
CA PHE A 393 0.01 23.66 3.80
C PHE A 393 0.52 22.42 4.56
N MET A 394 1.73 21.96 4.26
CA MET A 394 2.35 20.89 5.03
C MET A 394 2.55 21.27 6.50
N ASN A 395 2.79 22.53 6.76
CA ASN A 395 3.00 23.04 8.12
C ASN A 395 1.74 22.98 8.98
N MET A 396 0.56 22.82 8.38
CA MET A 396 -0.73 22.74 9.07
C MET A 396 -1.21 21.28 9.29
N ALA A 397 -0.48 20.31 8.79
CA ALA A 397 -0.88 18.91 8.88
C ALA A 397 -0.94 18.40 10.33
N PRO A 398 -1.86 17.47 10.66
CA PRO A 398 -1.78 16.69 11.89
C PRO A 398 -0.46 15.91 11.98
N PRO A 399 -0.05 15.48 13.17
CA PRO A 399 1.17 14.68 13.30
C PRO A 399 1.03 13.33 12.61
N PHE A 400 2.15 12.79 12.16
CA PHE A 400 2.22 11.45 11.58
C PHE A 400 2.33 10.39 12.67
N CYS A 401 1.61 9.31 12.48
CA CYS A 401 1.72 8.14 13.32
C CYS A 401 3.11 7.48 13.17
N TRP A 402 3.75 7.22 14.30
CA TRP A 402 5.06 6.57 14.30
C TRP A 402 5.03 5.16 13.70
N THR A 403 3.95 4.43 13.92
CA THR A 403 3.80 3.03 13.49
C THR A 403 3.33 2.90 12.03
N CYS A 404 2.15 3.41 11.70
CA CYS A 404 1.57 3.21 10.36
C CYS A 404 1.95 4.30 9.35
N GLN A 405 2.59 5.39 9.78
CA GLN A 405 2.94 6.54 8.96
C GLN A 405 1.74 7.30 8.35
N GLY A 406 0.53 6.97 8.75
CA GLY A 406 -0.67 7.74 8.42
C GLY A 406 -0.85 8.94 9.37
N LEU A 407 -1.75 9.87 9.00
CA LEU A 407 -2.06 11.03 9.81
C LEU A 407 -2.87 10.69 11.07
N CYS A 408 -2.56 11.35 12.17
CA CYS A 408 -3.33 11.32 13.41
C CYS A 408 -4.44 12.38 13.36
N VAL A 409 -5.51 12.12 12.61
CA VAL A 409 -6.58 13.10 12.35
C VAL A 409 -7.56 13.27 13.52
N SER A 410 -7.81 12.21 14.28
CA SER A 410 -8.68 12.26 15.46
C SER A 410 -7.88 12.65 16.69
N GLU A 411 -8.20 13.78 17.29
CA GLU A 411 -7.56 14.20 18.55
C GLU A 411 -7.92 13.28 19.71
N ALA A 412 -9.13 12.71 19.70
CA ALA A 412 -9.60 11.79 20.73
C ALA A 412 -8.85 10.44 20.71
N ASP A 413 -8.49 9.96 19.51
CA ASP A 413 -7.77 8.69 19.34
C ASP A 413 -6.25 8.87 19.35
N ARG A 414 -5.78 10.09 19.09
CA ARG A 414 -4.37 10.42 19.06
C ARG A 414 -3.70 10.17 20.41
N ARG A 415 -2.67 9.37 20.40
CA ARG A 415 -1.85 9.02 21.55
C ARG A 415 -0.44 9.52 21.35
N HIS A 416 0.30 9.63 22.43
CA HIS A 416 1.71 9.97 22.37
C HIS A 416 2.50 9.30 23.49
N ARG A 417 3.78 9.08 23.20
CA ARG A 417 4.77 8.59 24.17
C ARG A 417 6.05 9.41 24.06
N ILE A 418 6.63 9.69 25.21
CA ILE A 418 7.96 10.28 25.27
C ILE A 418 8.98 9.14 25.28
N VAL A 419 9.86 9.14 24.30
CA VAL A 419 10.91 8.13 24.15
C VAL A 419 12.29 8.79 24.14
N PRO A 420 13.35 8.10 24.60
CA PRO A 420 14.70 8.61 24.45
C PRO A 420 15.03 8.72 22.96
N GLY A 421 15.47 9.90 22.51
CA GLY A 421 15.99 10.13 21.18
C GLY A 421 17.50 9.92 21.10
N PRO A 422 18.07 9.86 19.88
CA PRO A 422 19.52 9.87 19.70
C PRO A 422 20.10 11.16 20.27
N SER A 423 21.26 11.05 20.87
CA SER A 423 21.96 12.16 21.50
C SER A 423 23.24 12.48 20.76
N ALA A 424 23.46 13.76 20.49
CA ALA A 424 24.74 14.23 19.97
C ALA A 424 25.87 14.17 21.01
N ASN A 425 25.53 14.20 22.31
CA ASN A 425 26.48 14.36 23.41
C ASN A 425 26.40 13.26 24.50
N GLY A 426 25.80 12.10 24.19
CA GLY A 426 25.66 10.99 25.14
C GLY A 426 24.50 11.12 26.13
N THR A 427 23.78 12.24 26.17
CA THR A 427 22.55 12.42 26.95
C THR A 427 21.34 12.21 26.03
N PRO A 428 20.43 11.29 26.35
CA PRO A 428 19.24 11.08 25.53
C PRO A 428 18.43 12.38 25.41
N ASP A 429 18.11 12.77 24.16
CA ASP A 429 17.22 13.88 23.89
C ASP A 429 15.80 13.34 23.77
N PRO A 430 14.87 13.64 24.70
CA PRO A 430 13.55 13.07 24.69
C PRO A 430 12.74 13.55 23.50
N ARG A 431 12.04 12.62 22.84
CA ARG A 431 11.18 12.88 21.69
C ARG A 431 9.77 12.37 21.93
N THR A 432 8.82 13.05 21.34
CA THR A 432 7.42 12.62 21.34
C THR A 432 7.12 11.82 20.08
N ARG A 433 6.71 10.57 20.24
CA ARG A 433 6.11 9.77 19.17
C ARG A 433 4.60 9.90 19.25
N PHE A 434 3.97 10.16 18.12
CA PHE A 434 2.52 10.18 17.99
C PHE A 434 2.01 8.88 17.38
N TYR A 435 0.81 8.47 17.78
CA TYR A 435 0.11 7.30 17.27
C TYR A 435 -1.33 7.68 16.94
N CYS A 436 -1.84 7.20 15.82
CA CYS A 436 -3.21 7.49 15.40
C CYS A 436 -4.26 6.65 16.14
N SER A 437 -3.82 5.63 16.87
CA SER A 437 -4.71 4.71 17.61
C SER A 437 -3.94 3.95 18.70
N ARG A 438 -4.68 3.30 19.58
CA ARG A 438 -4.13 2.39 20.59
C ARG A 438 -3.40 1.18 19.96
N GLU A 439 -3.88 0.70 18.80
CA GLU A 439 -3.24 -0.43 18.10
C GLU A 439 -1.85 -0.04 17.61
N CYS A 440 -1.70 1.14 17.05
CA CYS A 440 -0.40 1.62 16.59
C CYS A 440 0.58 1.83 17.77
N GLU A 441 0.11 2.37 18.89
CA GLU A 441 0.91 2.49 20.10
C GLU A 441 1.35 1.10 20.61
N TRP A 442 0.41 0.18 20.73
CA TRP A 442 0.67 -1.18 21.19
C TRP A 442 1.61 -1.97 20.27
N MET A 443 1.51 -1.78 18.94
CA MET A 443 2.46 -2.39 17.99
C MET A 443 3.89 -1.92 18.22
N ASP A 444 4.10 -0.63 18.45
CA ASP A 444 5.43 -0.07 18.77
C ASP A 444 5.93 -0.59 20.12
N GLU A 445 5.08 -0.65 21.14
CA GLU A 445 5.43 -1.21 22.46
C GLU A 445 5.81 -2.70 22.38
N SER A 446 5.05 -3.47 21.61
CA SER A 446 5.27 -4.91 21.48
C SER A 446 6.52 -5.26 20.67
N ASN A 447 6.95 -4.37 19.78
CA ASN A 447 8.09 -4.57 18.89
C ASN A 447 8.88 -3.27 18.68
N PRO A 448 9.49 -2.72 19.73
CA PRO A 448 10.10 -1.38 19.68
C PRO A 448 11.24 -1.27 18.65
N GLY A 449 11.91 -2.38 18.32
CA GLY A 449 12.93 -2.41 17.28
C GLY A 449 12.41 -2.34 15.85
N ARG A 450 11.13 -2.63 15.61
CA ARG A 450 10.53 -2.67 14.26
C ARG A 450 10.32 -1.27 13.68
N TYR A 451 9.99 -0.30 14.52
CA TYR A 451 9.62 1.06 14.14
C TYR A 451 10.67 2.10 14.56
N THR A 452 11.91 1.68 14.76
CA THR A 452 13.03 2.57 15.08
C THR A 452 13.63 3.20 13.84
N GLY A 453 14.39 4.26 14.02
CA GLY A 453 15.04 5.01 12.96
C GLY A 453 14.13 6.09 12.35
N ASP A 454 14.52 6.59 11.19
CA ASP A 454 13.85 7.69 10.48
C ASP A 454 12.54 7.21 9.80
N ARG A 455 11.63 6.65 10.57
CA ARG A 455 10.37 6.10 10.08
C ARG A 455 9.34 7.19 9.79
N ASN A 456 9.37 8.27 10.55
CA ASN A 456 8.47 9.38 10.30
C ASN A 456 9.00 10.22 9.14
N TYR A 457 8.27 10.20 8.03
CA TYR A 457 8.66 10.84 6.78
C TYR A 457 8.96 12.33 6.94
N LEU A 458 8.11 13.08 7.63
CA LEU A 458 8.30 14.52 7.75
C LEU A 458 9.35 14.90 8.78
N ASP A 459 9.49 14.11 9.85
CA ASP A 459 10.52 14.37 10.85
C ASP A 459 11.93 14.17 10.27
N ARG A 460 12.07 13.30 9.27
CA ARG A 460 13.31 13.12 8.52
C ARG A 460 13.78 14.42 7.85
N TYR A 461 12.85 15.23 7.39
CA TYR A 461 13.12 16.41 6.59
C TYR A 461 12.95 17.74 7.36
N HIS A 462 12.72 17.68 8.66
CA HIS A 462 12.55 18.90 9.45
C HIS A 462 13.70 19.87 9.27
N ALA A 463 13.36 21.14 9.03
CA ALA A 463 14.28 22.24 8.76
C ALA A 463 15.14 22.13 7.48
N TRP A 464 14.94 21.09 6.66
CA TRP A 464 15.63 21.01 5.37
C TRP A 464 15.08 22.06 4.39
N GLU A 465 15.97 22.58 3.55
CA GLU A 465 15.52 23.35 2.38
C GLU A 465 14.64 22.48 1.48
N ALA A 466 13.56 23.03 0.97
CA ALA A 466 12.63 22.32 0.10
C ALA A 466 13.31 21.75 -1.15
N SER A 467 14.30 22.46 -1.71
CA SER A 467 15.10 21.98 -2.84
C SER A 467 15.86 20.69 -2.54
N GLU A 468 16.42 20.56 -1.35
CA GLU A 468 17.15 19.37 -0.95
C GLU A 468 16.20 18.20 -0.65
N VAL A 469 15.02 18.49 -0.08
CA VAL A 469 13.99 17.46 0.10
C VAL A 469 13.52 16.89 -1.23
N VAL A 470 13.19 17.76 -2.19
CA VAL A 470 12.74 17.34 -3.53
C VAL A 470 13.81 16.50 -4.24
N LYS A 471 15.07 16.86 -4.07
CA LYS A 471 16.21 16.12 -4.61
C LYS A 471 16.36 14.74 -3.93
N ASP A 472 16.27 14.68 -2.61
CA ASP A 472 16.37 13.40 -1.87
C ASP A 472 15.18 12.49 -2.15
N LEU A 473 14.00 13.04 -2.42
CA LEU A 473 12.83 12.30 -2.87
C LEU A 473 13.00 11.67 -4.26
N GLY A 474 14.01 12.09 -5.02
CA GLY A 474 14.24 11.61 -6.37
C GLY A 474 13.35 12.28 -7.42
N PHE A 475 12.84 13.49 -7.16
CA PHE A 475 11.97 14.24 -8.06
C PHE A 475 12.73 15.15 -9.03
N VAL A 476 14.00 14.88 -9.24
CA VAL A 476 14.87 15.65 -10.14
C VAL A 476 15.31 14.75 -11.29
N ARG A 477 15.30 15.29 -12.50
CA ARG A 477 15.75 14.61 -13.72
C ARG A 477 17.25 14.34 -13.70
N SER A 478 17.71 13.62 -14.70
CA SER A 478 19.13 13.27 -14.87
C SER A 478 20.06 14.47 -15.07
N ASP A 479 19.53 15.64 -15.40
CA ASP A 479 20.28 16.91 -15.46
C ASP A 479 20.65 17.47 -14.07
N GLY A 480 20.08 16.90 -13.01
CA GLY A 480 20.31 17.30 -11.62
C GLY A 480 19.64 18.62 -11.20
N GLU A 481 18.80 19.21 -12.04
CA GLU A 481 18.19 20.52 -11.80
C GLU A 481 16.69 20.57 -12.10
N THR A 482 16.26 19.99 -13.24
CA THR A 482 14.85 20.02 -13.66
C THR A 482 14.02 19.02 -12.90
N LEU A 483 12.85 19.42 -12.42
CA LEU A 483 11.95 18.55 -11.70
C LEU A 483 11.22 17.58 -12.66
N ILE A 484 10.88 16.40 -12.16
CA ILE A 484 10.25 15.36 -12.98
C ILE A 484 8.78 15.64 -13.29
N GLY A 485 8.09 16.37 -12.42
CA GLY A 485 6.69 16.75 -12.57
C GLY A 485 6.50 18.15 -13.09
N GLN A 486 5.38 18.38 -13.75
CA GLN A 486 4.97 19.69 -14.26
C GLN A 486 3.45 19.74 -14.29
N PRO A 487 2.78 20.13 -13.21
CA PRO A 487 1.31 20.09 -13.14
C PRO A 487 0.82 21.02 -14.15
N HIS A 488 0.86 21.61 -14.98
CA HIS A 488 0.19 22.44 -15.98
C HIS A 488 0.64 22.26 -17.43
N LEU A 489 1.23 21.10 -17.76
CA LEU A 489 1.31 20.65 -19.14
C LEU A 489 1.96 21.63 -20.14
N ASN A 490 2.57 22.69 -19.67
CA ASN A 490 3.31 23.57 -20.56
C ASN A 490 4.78 23.16 -20.52
N ASP A 491 5.25 22.52 -21.57
CA ASP A 491 6.65 22.07 -21.72
C ASP A 491 7.67 23.21 -21.58
N GLU A 492 7.24 24.44 -21.76
CA GLU A 492 8.08 25.63 -21.64
C GLU A 492 8.25 26.11 -20.19
N ARG A 493 7.37 25.71 -19.28
CA ARG A 493 7.39 26.11 -17.87
C ARG A 493 7.80 24.96 -16.96
N ARG A 494 9.07 24.65 -16.89
CA ARG A 494 9.59 23.60 -16.02
C ARG A 494 10.13 24.18 -14.73
N TRP A 495 9.65 23.66 -13.61
CA TRP A 495 10.24 23.94 -12.33
C TRP A 495 11.65 23.36 -12.24
N THR A 496 12.53 24.13 -11.62
CA THR A 496 13.91 23.74 -11.34
C THR A 496 14.19 23.84 -9.85
N LEU A 497 15.27 23.22 -9.38
CA LEU A 497 15.72 23.41 -7.99
C LEU A 497 16.05 24.89 -7.72
N THR A 498 16.55 25.60 -8.72
CA THR A 498 16.81 27.04 -8.62
C THR A 498 15.54 27.84 -8.37
N ASP A 499 14.41 27.47 -8.98
CA ASP A 499 13.13 28.12 -8.72
C ASP A 499 12.68 27.91 -7.27
N ILE A 500 12.82 26.67 -6.75
CA ILE A 500 12.51 26.39 -5.35
C ILE A 500 13.40 27.17 -4.39
N ARG A 501 14.71 27.24 -4.65
CA ARG A 501 15.67 27.96 -3.79
C ARG A 501 15.37 29.46 -3.69
N ARG A 502 14.83 30.10 -4.74
CA ARG A 502 14.43 31.51 -4.71
C ARG A 502 13.43 31.83 -3.61
N HIS A 503 12.60 30.87 -3.25
CA HIS A 503 11.55 31.07 -2.25
C HIS A 503 12.02 30.78 -0.82
N ASN A 504 13.23 30.28 -0.63
CA ASN A 504 13.84 30.00 0.67
C ASN A 504 12.89 29.22 1.61
N LEU A 505 12.25 28.17 1.08
CA LEU A 505 11.27 27.38 1.80
C LEU A 505 11.96 26.27 2.59
N HIS A 506 11.53 26.11 3.83
CA HIS A 506 11.98 25.03 4.71
C HIS A 506 10.78 24.22 5.21
N PHE A 507 10.98 22.94 5.42
CA PHE A 507 9.97 22.09 6.03
C PHE A 507 9.96 22.23 7.54
N VAL A 508 8.77 22.38 8.10
CA VAL A 508 8.53 22.25 9.54
C VAL A 508 7.75 20.96 9.76
N SER A 509 8.35 19.99 10.47
CA SER A 509 7.67 18.72 10.75
C SER A 509 6.40 18.94 11.59
N PRO A 510 5.24 18.43 11.15
CA PRO A 510 4.02 18.49 11.96
C PRO A 510 4.18 17.83 13.34
N ASN A 511 4.95 16.77 13.45
CA ASN A 511 5.18 16.07 14.72
C ASN A 511 5.92 16.97 15.72
N ILE A 512 6.95 17.68 15.26
CA ILE A 512 7.72 18.62 16.09
C ILE A 512 6.84 19.80 16.50
N ARG A 513 6.13 20.40 15.54
CA ARG A 513 5.23 21.52 15.79
C ARG A 513 4.16 21.16 16.82
N VAL A 514 3.44 20.07 16.63
CA VAL A 514 2.37 19.65 17.55
C VAL A 514 2.93 19.28 18.93
N ALA A 515 4.11 18.64 19.01
CA ALA A 515 4.76 18.40 20.31
C ALA A 515 5.03 19.71 21.04
N GLN A 516 5.57 20.72 20.36
CA GLN A 516 5.83 22.05 20.94
C GLN A 516 4.55 22.76 21.38
N GLU A 517 3.50 22.73 20.55
CA GLU A 517 2.17 23.30 20.87
C GLU A 517 1.56 22.67 22.13
N LEU A 518 1.81 21.39 22.36
CA LEU A 518 1.35 20.62 23.53
C LEU A 518 2.29 20.74 24.73
N GLY A 519 3.41 21.46 24.63
CA GLY A 519 4.43 21.51 25.68
C GLY A 519 5.17 20.20 25.92
N LEU A 520 5.24 19.34 24.91
CA LEU A 520 5.90 18.04 24.97
C LEU A 520 7.32 18.11 24.37
N PRO A 521 8.24 17.24 24.79
CA PRO A 521 9.56 17.16 24.19
C PRO A 521 9.49 16.90 22.69
N SER A 522 10.05 17.80 21.88
CA SER A 522 10.11 17.64 20.42
C SER A 522 11.38 16.92 19.95
N GLY A 523 12.44 16.93 20.76
CA GLY A 523 13.74 16.41 20.41
C GLY A 523 14.48 17.25 19.38
N ASP A 524 15.76 16.97 19.22
CA ASP A 524 16.55 17.50 18.11
C ASP A 524 16.54 16.50 16.95
N TRP A 525 15.88 16.87 15.85
CA TRP A 525 15.82 16.10 14.61
C TRP A 525 16.77 16.66 13.54
N SER A 526 17.55 17.69 13.90
CA SER A 526 18.60 18.18 13.01
C SER A 526 19.68 17.11 12.84
N ARG A 527 20.14 16.93 11.63
CA ARG A 527 21.25 16.04 11.28
C ARG A 527 22.57 16.79 11.24
#